data_b246645c6d4d5a0c0fac71437ab8f714
#
_entry.id   b246645c6d4d5a0c0fac71437ab8f714
#
_cell.length_a   1.000
_cell.length_b   1.000
_cell.length_c   1.000
_cell.angle_alpha   90.00
_cell.angle_beta   90.00
_cell.angle_gamma   90.00
#
_symmetry.space_group_name_H-M   'P 1'
#
loop_
_entity.id
_entity.type
_entity.pdbx_description
1 polymer ?
#
loop_
_entity_poly.entity_id
_entity_poly.type
_entity_poly.pdbx_seq_one_letter_code
_entity_poly.pdbx_strand_id
1 'polypeptide(L)'
;MRVHANDGISAQAKNSLSEEGFKVTTDHVPQDQLIAYINQENIEVLLVRSATKVRRDLMDACPSLKLIGRGGVGLDNIDVAYAKDKGIPVINTPASSSISVAELVMAHLFSMMRNLHKANRTMPVEGRTKFKDLKKEYEKGFELRGKTLGVIGFGRIGQWTARYALGCGMRVIYVDNNATVEAIELEIGGHTVRVPVKMVSMNELLQQADAISLHVPAQKDGRAVLGAAELGAVKPGVVIVNTARGGSVDEDALLASLKEGRVRAAALDVFVGEPEPREDLMTAANLSLSPHIGAATAEAQGRVGDELADQIISWRSTVDVGG
;
A
#
# COMPACT_ATOMS: atom_id res chain seq x y z
N MET A 1 -11.19 -4.49 29.87
CA MET A 1 -10.58 -5.32 28.81
C MET A 1 -9.11 -5.02 28.63
N ARG A 2 -8.28 -6.03 28.30
CA ARG A 2 -6.84 -5.87 28.03
C ARG A 2 -6.59 -5.88 26.53
N VAL A 3 -5.89 -4.86 26.05
CA VAL A 3 -5.52 -4.65 24.64
C VAL A 3 -4.01 -4.74 24.52
N HIS A 4 -3.52 -5.53 23.58
CA HIS A 4 -2.10 -5.59 23.24
C HIS A 4 -1.88 -5.18 21.79
N ALA A 5 -1.11 -4.11 21.57
CA ALA A 5 -0.73 -3.63 20.24
C ALA A 5 0.71 -4.07 19.92
N ASN A 6 0.86 -5.29 19.41
CA ASN A 6 2.18 -5.93 19.22
C ASN A 6 3.08 -5.19 18.22
N ASP A 7 2.50 -4.59 17.20
CA ASP A 7 3.22 -3.78 16.21
C ASP A 7 3.08 -2.26 16.48
N GLY A 8 2.65 -1.91 17.70
CA GLY A 8 2.48 -0.52 18.14
C GLY A 8 1.15 0.11 17.71
N ILE A 9 0.80 1.20 18.37
CA ILE A 9 -0.35 2.09 18.08
C ILE A 9 0.05 3.53 18.43
N SER A 10 -0.60 4.54 17.86
CA SER A 10 -0.32 5.94 18.18
C SER A 10 -0.55 6.24 19.67
N ALA A 11 0.23 7.18 20.23
CA ALA A 11 0.06 7.58 21.62
C ALA A 11 -1.35 8.14 21.91
N GLN A 12 -1.93 8.87 20.94
CA GLN A 12 -3.29 9.37 21.03
C GLN A 12 -4.31 8.22 21.15
N ALA A 13 -4.26 7.23 20.28
CA ALA A 13 -5.16 6.09 20.33
C ALA A 13 -5.00 5.26 21.61
N LYS A 14 -3.75 5.10 22.10
CA LYS A 14 -3.49 4.48 23.40
C LYS A 14 -4.17 5.25 24.53
N ASN A 15 -4.08 6.57 24.53
CA ASN A 15 -4.72 7.42 25.54
C ASN A 15 -6.25 7.32 25.45
N SER A 16 -6.83 7.44 24.24
CA SER A 16 -8.28 7.31 24.04
C SER A 16 -8.84 5.97 24.57
N LEU A 17 -8.15 4.86 24.25
CA LEU A 17 -8.53 3.55 24.80
C LEU A 17 -8.38 3.49 26.34
N SER A 18 -7.34 4.11 26.89
CA SER A 18 -7.10 4.12 28.35
C SER A 18 -8.15 4.95 29.11
N GLU A 19 -8.58 6.06 28.55
CA GLU A 19 -9.67 6.90 29.09
C GLU A 19 -10.98 6.15 29.13
N GLU A 20 -11.23 5.27 28.17
CA GLU A 20 -12.39 4.35 28.13
C GLU A 20 -12.19 3.10 29.02
N GLY A 21 -11.14 3.04 29.83
CA GLY A 21 -10.91 1.97 30.79
C GLY A 21 -10.30 0.69 30.23
N PHE A 22 -9.72 0.73 29.02
CA PHE A 22 -8.91 -0.39 28.51
C PHE A 22 -7.50 -0.34 29.11
N LYS A 23 -6.92 -1.51 29.39
CA LYS A 23 -5.50 -1.63 29.76
C LYS A 23 -4.71 -1.94 28.50
N VAL A 24 -3.95 -0.95 28.00
CA VAL A 24 -3.24 -1.04 26.70
C VAL A 24 -1.75 -1.24 26.92
N THR A 25 -1.19 -2.32 26.35
CA THR A 25 0.24 -2.60 26.28
C THR A 25 0.72 -2.48 24.83
N THR A 26 1.98 -2.03 24.64
CA THR A 26 2.55 -1.72 23.31
C THR A 26 3.97 -2.23 23.13
N ASP A 27 4.50 -2.99 24.09
CA ASP A 27 5.84 -3.59 24.00
C ASP A 27 5.81 -4.70 22.95
N HIS A 28 6.78 -4.70 22.04
CA HIS A 28 6.85 -5.73 21.01
C HIS A 28 7.21 -7.10 21.60
N VAL A 29 6.40 -8.11 21.34
CA VAL A 29 6.62 -9.50 21.73
C VAL A 29 6.96 -10.31 20.45
N PRO A 30 8.09 -11.04 20.43
CA PRO A 30 8.42 -11.91 19.30
C PRO A 30 7.32 -12.94 19.01
N GLN A 31 7.17 -13.29 17.72
CA GLN A 31 6.08 -14.16 17.24
C GLN A 31 6.03 -15.51 17.98
N ASP A 32 7.17 -16.11 18.29
CA ASP A 32 7.32 -17.39 19.00
C ASP A 32 6.94 -17.30 20.48
N GLN A 33 6.93 -16.12 21.09
CA GLN A 33 6.57 -15.86 22.48
C GLN A 33 5.14 -15.28 22.63
N LEU A 34 4.52 -14.88 21.52
CA LEU A 34 3.27 -14.11 21.56
C LEU A 34 2.10 -14.90 22.16
N ILE A 35 1.99 -16.19 21.88
CA ILE A 35 0.95 -17.06 22.45
C ILE A 35 1.09 -17.12 23.98
N ALA A 36 2.30 -17.33 24.49
CA ALA A 36 2.56 -17.38 25.92
C ALA A 36 2.20 -16.04 26.60
N TYR A 37 2.62 -14.93 25.99
CA TYR A 37 2.33 -13.60 26.49
C TYR A 37 0.82 -13.30 26.53
N ILE A 38 0.07 -13.59 25.43
CA ILE A 38 -1.38 -13.40 25.38
C ILE A 38 -2.08 -14.13 26.51
N ASN A 39 -1.72 -15.40 26.77
CA ASN A 39 -2.31 -16.21 27.82
C ASN A 39 -1.92 -15.73 29.22
N GLN A 40 -0.64 -15.40 29.45
CA GLN A 40 -0.16 -14.89 30.73
C GLN A 40 -0.83 -13.58 31.12
N GLU A 41 -0.93 -12.64 30.16
CA GLU A 41 -1.53 -11.32 30.38
C GLU A 41 -3.04 -11.31 30.16
N ASN A 42 -3.63 -12.44 29.80
CA ASN A 42 -5.06 -12.57 29.54
C ASN A 42 -5.57 -11.50 28.55
N ILE A 43 -4.89 -11.37 27.42
CA ILE A 43 -5.18 -10.38 26.38
C ILE A 43 -6.50 -10.74 25.68
N GLU A 44 -7.40 -9.80 25.60
CA GLU A 44 -8.72 -9.96 24.97
C GLU A 44 -8.78 -9.33 23.57
N VAL A 45 -7.97 -8.29 23.30
CA VAL A 45 -7.90 -7.61 22.01
C VAL A 45 -6.45 -7.57 21.54
N LEU A 46 -6.17 -8.15 20.38
CA LEU A 46 -4.84 -8.13 19.76
C LEU A 46 -4.84 -7.18 18.58
N LEU A 47 -3.98 -6.16 18.64
CA LEU A 47 -3.75 -5.22 17.53
C LEU A 47 -2.42 -5.53 16.88
N VAL A 48 -2.45 -5.66 15.55
CA VAL A 48 -1.28 -5.99 14.75
C VAL A 48 -1.18 -5.07 13.53
N ARG A 49 -0.01 -5.07 12.89
CA ARG A 49 0.19 -4.46 11.58
C ARG A 49 0.64 -5.54 10.57
N SER A 50 1.71 -5.34 9.81
CA SER A 50 2.17 -6.31 8.83
C SER A 50 3.16 -7.35 9.39
N ALA A 51 3.87 -7.04 10.47
CA ALA A 51 4.92 -7.89 11.01
C ALA A 51 4.38 -9.11 11.75
N THR A 52 3.36 -8.92 12.57
CA THR A 52 2.77 -10.00 13.38
C THR A 52 1.77 -10.83 12.57
N LYS A 53 1.92 -12.14 12.58
CA LYS A 53 1.01 -13.10 11.94
C LYS A 53 0.01 -13.64 12.95
N VAL A 54 -1.28 -13.63 12.58
CA VAL A 54 -2.37 -14.20 13.40
C VAL A 54 -2.99 -15.35 12.62
N ARG A 55 -2.51 -16.55 12.88
CA ARG A 55 -2.91 -17.78 12.21
C ARG A 55 -3.74 -18.66 13.14
N ARG A 56 -4.17 -19.82 12.69
CA ARG A 56 -5.02 -20.78 13.42
C ARG A 56 -4.43 -21.20 14.76
N ASP A 57 -3.13 -21.50 14.75
CA ASP A 57 -2.37 -21.92 15.93
C ASP A 57 -2.46 -20.90 17.09
N LEU A 58 -2.31 -19.62 16.79
CA LEU A 58 -2.44 -18.54 17.78
C LEU A 58 -3.90 -18.44 18.28
N MET A 59 -4.86 -18.44 17.38
CA MET A 59 -6.27 -18.31 17.75
C MET A 59 -6.79 -19.51 18.56
N ASP A 60 -6.26 -20.71 18.29
CA ASP A 60 -6.61 -21.93 19.05
C ASP A 60 -5.97 -21.93 20.44
N ALA A 61 -4.75 -21.45 20.55
CA ALA A 61 -4.00 -21.44 21.81
C ALA A 61 -4.37 -20.29 22.75
N CYS A 62 -5.13 -19.27 22.27
CA CYS A 62 -5.45 -18.06 23.03
C CYS A 62 -6.97 -17.89 23.24
N PRO A 63 -7.59 -18.64 24.18
CA PRO A 63 -9.05 -18.61 24.40
C PRO A 63 -9.58 -17.28 24.96
N SER A 64 -8.72 -16.42 25.50
CA SER A 64 -9.09 -15.07 25.97
C SER A 64 -9.34 -14.08 24.82
N LEU A 65 -8.86 -14.40 23.60
CA LEU A 65 -8.90 -13.47 22.47
C LEU A 65 -10.32 -13.32 21.91
N LYS A 66 -10.84 -12.09 21.96
CA LYS A 66 -12.21 -11.74 21.56
C LYS A 66 -12.29 -10.86 20.31
N LEU A 67 -11.21 -10.13 19.99
CA LEU A 67 -11.15 -9.21 18.86
C LEU A 67 -9.71 -9.15 18.30
N ILE A 68 -9.59 -9.15 17.00
CA ILE A 68 -8.32 -8.90 16.30
C ILE A 68 -8.46 -7.62 15.49
N GLY A 69 -7.56 -6.65 15.70
CA GLY A 69 -7.50 -5.40 14.93
C GLY A 69 -6.24 -5.32 14.09
N ARG A 70 -6.36 -4.96 12.82
CA ARG A 70 -5.22 -4.73 11.94
C ARG A 70 -5.11 -3.26 11.55
N GLY A 71 -4.03 -2.60 11.97
CA GLY A 71 -3.71 -1.24 11.56
C GLY A 71 -3.26 -1.18 10.10
N GLY A 72 -4.21 -0.99 9.19
CA GLY A 72 -4.00 -0.87 7.75
C GLY A 72 -5.06 -1.58 6.91
N VAL A 73 -4.87 -1.61 5.57
CA VAL A 73 -5.89 -2.06 4.62
C VAL A 73 -5.91 -3.59 4.45
N GLY A 74 -4.76 -4.21 4.20
CA GLY A 74 -4.67 -5.64 3.90
C GLY A 74 -4.82 -6.49 5.14
N LEU A 75 -5.31 -7.70 4.98
CA LEU A 75 -5.50 -8.69 6.06
C LEU A 75 -4.70 -9.98 5.80
N ASP A 76 -3.70 -9.91 4.94
CA ASP A 76 -2.95 -11.07 4.45
C ASP A 76 -2.19 -11.83 5.56
N ASN A 77 -1.87 -11.15 6.66
CA ASN A 77 -1.23 -11.73 7.84
C ASN A 77 -2.20 -12.37 8.85
N ILE A 78 -3.53 -12.25 8.62
CA ILE A 78 -4.58 -12.79 9.50
C ILE A 78 -5.37 -13.88 8.76
N ASP A 79 -5.66 -15.01 9.38
CA ASP A 79 -6.61 -16.01 8.85
C ASP A 79 -8.04 -15.55 9.19
N VAL A 80 -8.58 -14.63 8.38
CA VAL A 80 -9.88 -13.99 8.61
C VAL A 80 -11.02 -15.01 8.55
N ALA A 81 -10.94 -16.00 7.66
CA ALA A 81 -11.99 -17.04 7.56
C ALA A 81 -12.04 -17.85 8.85
N TYR A 82 -10.90 -18.27 9.34
CA TYR A 82 -10.81 -19.02 10.58
C TYR A 82 -11.22 -18.21 11.82
N ALA A 83 -10.83 -16.94 11.89
CA ALA A 83 -11.29 -16.04 12.96
C ALA A 83 -12.82 -15.96 12.99
N LYS A 84 -13.46 -15.82 11.82
CA LYS A 84 -14.93 -15.81 11.71
C LYS A 84 -15.56 -17.11 12.19
N ASP A 85 -15.00 -18.26 11.82
CA ASP A 85 -15.50 -19.58 12.26
C ASP A 85 -15.38 -19.75 13.78
N LYS A 86 -14.38 -19.12 14.40
CA LYS A 86 -14.19 -19.05 15.86
C LYS A 86 -15.06 -18.00 16.56
N GLY A 87 -15.79 -17.18 15.82
CA GLY A 87 -16.55 -16.06 16.38
C GLY A 87 -15.70 -14.89 16.84
N ILE A 88 -14.45 -14.77 16.37
CA ILE A 88 -13.55 -13.67 16.70
C ILE A 88 -13.67 -12.62 15.57
N PRO A 89 -14.25 -11.45 15.81
CA PRO A 89 -14.30 -10.38 14.83
C PRO A 89 -12.89 -9.90 14.43
N VAL A 90 -12.74 -9.54 13.16
CA VAL A 90 -11.51 -8.90 12.63
C VAL A 90 -11.89 -7.54 12.11
N ILE A 91 -11.24 -6.50 12.65
CA ILE A 91 -11.39 -5.10 12.21
C ILE A 91 -10.11 -4.61 11.53
N ASN A 92 -10.24 -3.66 10.62
CA ASN A 92 -9.09 -3.01 9.97
C ASN A 92 -9.38 -1.54 9.66
N THR A 93 -8.36 -0.81 9.15
CA THR A 93 -8.44 0.63 8.87
C THR A 93 -8.25 0.91 7.38
N PRO A 94 -9.28 0.67 6.55
CA PRO A 94 -9.14 0.73 5.10
C PRO A 94 -9.07 2.15 4.51
N ALA A 95 -9.42 3.19 5.28
CA ALA A 95 -9.44 4.56 4.81
C ALA A 95 -8.18 5.35 5.19
N SER A 96 -7.62 5.09 6.36
CA SER A 96 -6.65 5.94 7.05
C SER A 96 -5.33 6.16 6.33
N SER A 97 -4.85 5.20 5.53
CA SER A 97 -3.57 5.29 4.81
C SER A 97 -3.69 5.63 3.32
N SER A 98 -4.91 5.78 2.79
CA SER A 98 -5.13 5.91 1.34
C SER A 98 -4.41 7.11 0.71
N ILE A 99 -4.39 8.24 1.41
CA ILE A 99 -3.71 9.48 0.99
C ILE A 99 -2.20 9.24 0.91
N SER A 100 -1.60 8.70 1.97
CA SER A 100 -0.16 8.47 2.05
C SER A 100 0.36 7.53 0.96
N VAL A 101 -0.38 6.45 0.68
CA VAL A 101 -0.03 5.54 -0.44
C VAL A 101 -0.09 6.28 -1.78
N ALA A 102 -1.11 7.09 -2.02
CA ALA A 102 -1.24 7.86 -3.26
C ALA A 102 -0.12 8.90 -3.42
N GLU A 103 0.31 9.53 -2.32
CA GLU A 103 1.47 10.45 -2.33
C GLU A 103 2.77 9.73 -2.64
N LEU A 104 2.99 8.53 -2.11
CA LEU A 104 4.16 7.71 -2.46
C LEU A 104 4.15 7.32 -3.94
N VAL A 105 3.00 6.98 -4.53
CA VAL A 105 2.86 6.75 -5.98
C VAL A 105 3.33 7.95 -6.77
N MET A 106 2.87 9.16 -6.41
CA MET A 106 3.27 10.38 -7.11
C MET A 106 4.75 10.70 -6.90
N ALA A 107 5.30 10.47 -5.71
CA ALA A 107 6.73 10.63 -5.44
C ALA A 107 7.58 9.71 -6.34
N HIS A 108 7.20 8.44 -6.48
CA HIS A 108 7.84 7.51 -7.41
C HIS A 108 7.70 7.96 -8.87
N LEU A 109 6.50 8.41 -9.29
CA LEU A 109 6.28 8.90 -10.66
C LEU A 109 7.18 10.10 -10.96
N PHE A 110 7.22 11.14 -10.12
CA PHE A 110 8.12 12.28 -10.29
C PHE A 110 9.59 11.84 -10.31
N SER A 111 9.98 10.95 -9.41
CA SER A 111 11.34 10.44 -9.32
C SER A 111 11.78 9.73 -10.61
N MET A 112 10.93 8.84 -11.15
CA MET A 112 11.23 8.09 -12.35
C MET A 112 11.19 8.96 -13.62
N MET A 113 10.18 9.84 -13.74
CA MET A 113 10.05 10.72 -14.91
C MET A 113 11.21 11.72 -15.02
N ARG A 114 11.84 12.07 -13.92
CA ARG A 114 12.96 13.02 -13.87
C ARG A 114 14.32 12.35 -13.61
N ASN A 115 14.41 11.01 -13.67
CA ASN A 115 15.62 10.22 -13.39
C ASN A 115 16.20 10.47 -11.97
N LEU A 116 15.41 11.00 -11.03
CA LEU A 116 15.90 11.39 -9.71
C LEU A 116 16.37 10.20 -8.88
N HIS A 117 15.68 9.03 -8.98
CA HIS A 117 16.08 7.79 -8.32
C HIS A 117 17.47 7.30 -8.73
N LYS A 118 17.86 7.51 -10.00
CA LYS A 118 19.20 7.21 -10.51
C LYS A 118 20.20 8.25 -10.05
N ALA A 119 19.88 9.53 -10.22
CA ALA A 119 20.73 10.63 -9.85
C ALA A 119 21.11 10.58 -8.36
N ASN A 120 20.17 10.25 -7.46
CA ASN A 120 20.44 10.12 -6.03
C ASN A 120 21.41 8.96 -5.68
N ARG A 121 21.53 7.95 -6.53
CA ARG A 121 22.49 6.84 -6.35
C ARG A 121 23.88 7.20 -6.86
N THR A 122 23.97 7.94 -7.96
CA THR A 122 25.24 8.20 -8.65
C THR A 122 25.91 9.53 -8.23
N MET A 123 25.13 10.59 -7.98
CA MET A 123 25.67 11.89 -7.59
C MET A 123 26.55 11.85 -6.32
N PRO A 124 26.23 11.13 -5.24
CA PRO A 124 27.10 11.05 -4.08
C PRO A 124 28.47 10.41 -4.37
N VAL A 125 28.53 9.48 -5.31
CA VAL A 125 29.72 8.69 -5.63
C VAL A 125 30.55 9.34 -6.76
N GLU A 126 29.89 9.74 -7.84
CA GLU A 126 30.53 10.15 -9.10
C GLU A 126 30.36 11.63 -9.44
N GLY A 127 29.45 12.35 -8.73
CA GLY A 127 29.06 13.70 -9.11
C GLY A 127 30.20 14.72 -9.13
N ARG A 128 31.22 14.53 -8.31
CA ARG A 128 32.38 15.41 -8.26
C ARG A 128 33.30 15.25 -9.48
N THR A 129 33.42 14.04 -10.02
CA THR A 129 34.36 13.72 -11.11
C THR A 129 33.70 13.62 -12.47
N LYS A 130 32.41 13.23 -12.52
CA LYS A 130 31.65 12.95 -13.75
C LYS A 130 30.42 13.84 -13.94
N PHE A 131 30.38 15.02 -13.34
CA PHE A 131 29.18 15.88 -13.34
C PHE A 131 28.58 16.12 -14.72
N LYS A 132 29.45 16.41 -15.74
CA LYS A 132 28.98 16.67 -17.10
C LYS A 132 28.37 15.45 -17.78
N ASP A 133 28.90 14.26 -17.50
CA ASP A 133 28.43 13.01 -18.07
C ASP A 133 27.08 12.63 -17.43
N LEU A 134 26.96 12.73 -16.10
CA LEU A 134 25.71 12.51 -15.37
C LEU A 134 24.63 13.50 -15.79
N LYS A 135 24.98 14.79 -16.01
CA LYS A 135 24.04 15.77 -16.54
C LYS A 135 23.50 15.33 -17.89
N LYS A 136 24.37 14.92 -18.81
CA LYS A 136 24.01 14.45 -20.16
C LYS A 136 23.16 13.17 -20.10
N GLU A 137 23.46 12.27 -19.17
CA GLU A 137 22.69 11.03 -18.96
C GLU A 137 21.26 11.30 -18.50
N TYR A 138 21.08 12.23 -17.54
CA TYR A 138 19.81 12.48 -16.87
C TYR A 138 18.99 13.64 -17.44
N GLU A 139 19.49 14.40 -18.41
CA GLU A 139 18.78 15.55 -19.02
C GLU A 139 17.52 15.16 -19.81
N LYS A 140 17.39 13.87 -20.19
CA LYS A 140 16.23 13.35 -20.94
C LYS A 140 15.09 12.93 -20.02
N GLY A 141 14.65 13.83 -19.16
CA GLY A 141 13.47 13.66 -18.33
C GLY A 141 12.17 13.94 -19.08
N PHE A 142 11.04 13.62 -18.46
CA PHE A 142 9.69 13.85 -18.99
C PHE A 142 8.83 14.58 -17.98
N GLU A 143 7.84 15.30 -18.45
CA GLU A 143 6.79 15.92 -17.63
C GLU A 143 5.57 14.99 -17.50
N LEU A 144 4.85 15.09 -16.37
CA LEU A 144 3.59 14.39 -16.18
C LEU A 144 2.43 15.06 -16.92
N ARG A 145 2.48 16.39 -17.11
CA ARG A 145 1.42 17.16 -17.77
C ARG A 145 1.12 16.58 -19.17
N GLY A 146 -0.18 16.38 -19.45
CA GLY A 146 -0.67 15.83 -20.72
C GLY A 146 -0.46 14.32 -20.90
N LYS A 147 0.21 13.64 -19.95
CA LYS A 147 0.36 12.19 -19.94
C LYS A 147 -0.90 11.51 -19.43
N THR A 148 -1.07 10.24 -19.75
CA THR A 148 -2.20 9.43 -19.29
C THR A 148 -1.74 8.49 -18.18
N LEU A 149 -2.40 8.59 -17.00
CA LEU A 149 -2.27 7.60 -15.93
C LEU A 149 -3.37 6.55 -16.10
N GLY A 150 -2.97 5.29 -16.23
CA GLY A 150 -3.83 4.14 -16.13
C GLY A 150 -3.86 3.63 -14.67
N VAL A 151 -5.03 3.58 -14.06
CA VAL A 151 -5.21 3.12 -12.68
C VAL A 151 -5.88 1.75 -12.68
N ILE A 152 -5.20 0.73 -12.18
CA ILE A 152 -5.73 -0.62 -12.04
C ILE A 152 -6.18 -0.81 -10.59
N GLY A 153 -7.50 -0.87 -10.38
CA GLY A 153 -8.16 -0.80 -9.08
C GLY A 153 -8.50 0.65 -8.69
N PHE A 154 -9.79 1.02 -8.79
CA PHE A 154 -10.26 2.39 -8.58
C PHE A 154 -11.00 2.57 -7.25
N GLY A 155 -10.52 1.85 -6.22
CA GLY A 155 -10.92 2.02 -4.83
C GLY A 155 -10.39 3.31 -4.21
N ARG A 156 -10.35 3.39 -2.87
CA ARG A 156 -9.92 4.61 -2.14
C ARG A 156 -8.55 5.12 -2.58
N ILE A 157 -7.53 4.25 -2.63
CA ILE A 157 -6.16 4.61 -3.01
C ILE A 157 -6.11 5.06 -4.48
N GLY A 158 -6.72 4.30 -5.39
CA GLY A 158 -6.76 4.63 -6.81
C GLY A 158 -7.42 5.99 -7.09
N GLN A 159 -8.49 6.33 -6.37
CA GLN A 159 -9.17 7.63 -6.48
C GLN A 159 -8.31 8.77 -5.92
N TRP A 160 -7.58 8.57 -4.81
CA TRP A 160 -6.62 9.57 -4.31
C TRP A 160 -5.44 9.76 -5.28
N THR A 161 -4.91 8.67 -5.83
CA THR A 161 -3.88 8.74 -6.89
C THR A 161 -4.40 9.51 -8.12
N ALA A 162 -5.64 9.28 -8.52
CA ALA A 162 -6.28 10.01 -9.61
C ALA A 162 -6.41 11.52 -9.30
N ARG A 163 -6.79 11.91 -8.07
CA ARG A 163 -6.85 13.31 -7.64
C ARG A 163 -5.49 14.01 -7.82
N TYR A 164 -4.44 13.42 -7.33
CA TYR A 164 -3.08 13.98 -7.46
C TYR A 164 -2.62 14.04 -8.92
N ALA A 165 -2.86 12.99 -9.70
CA ALA A 165 -2.50 12.96 -11.11
C ALA A 165 -3.24 14.04 -11.93
N LEU A 166 -4.54 14.24 -11.70
CA LEU A 166 -5.33 15.30 -12.30
C LEU A 166 -4.80 16.68 -11.90
N GLY A 167 -4.45 16.88 -10.62
CA GLY A 167 -3.80 18.11 -10.13
C GLY A 167 -2.46 18.39 -10.80
N CYS A 168 -1.73 17.36 -11.23
CA CYS A 168 -0.50 17.49 -12.03
C CYS A 168 -0.76 17.68 -13.54
N GLY A 169 -2.01 17.79 -13.98
CA GLY A 169 -2.40 17.97 -15.38
C GLY A 169 -2.32 16.69 -16.22
N MET A 170 -2.36 15.52 -15.59
CA MET A 170 -2.50 14.23 -16.29
C MET A 170 -3.94 13.97 -16.70
N ARG A 171 -4.13 13.09 -17.67
CA ARG A 171 -5.42 12.42 -17.94
C ARG A 171 -5.45 11.13 -17.12
N VAL A 172 -6.65 10.73 -16.65
CA VAL A 172 -6.83 9.49 -15.89
C VAL A 172 -7.83 8.59 -16.61
N ILE A 173 -7.43 7.35 -16.82
CA ILE A 173 -8.28 6.22 -17.23
C ILE A 173 -8.12 5.11 -16.20
N TYR A 174 -9.14 4.27 -16.01
CA TYR A 174 -9.05 3.23 -15.00
C TYR A 174 -9.75 1.93 -15.39
N VAL A 175 -9.35 0.84 -14.73
CA VAL A 175 -10.01 -0.47 -14.74
C VAL A 175 -10.37 -0.84 -13.31
N ASP A 176 -11.62 -1.24 -13.08
CA ASP A 176 -12.08 -1.80 -11.81
C ASP A 176 -13.22 -2.79 -12.06
N ASN A 177 -13.32 -3.82 -11.23
CA ASN A 177 -14.36 -4.84 -11.36
C ASN A 177 -15.65 -4.47 -10.59
N ASN A 178 -15.55 -3.57 -9.61
CA ASN A 178 -16.62 -3.30 -8.65
C ASN A 178 -17.02 -1.81 -8.60
N ALA A 179 -16.13 -0.91 -9.01
CA ALA A 179 -16.36 0.53 -8.91
C ALA A 179 -16.64 1.13 -10.29
N THR A 180 -17.75 1.86 -10.39
CA THR A 180 -18.03 2.72 -11.53
C THR A 180 -18.03 4.17 -11.03
N VAL A 181 -16.99 4.93 -11.43
CA VAL A 181 -16.81 6.33 -11.02
C VAL A 181 -16.74 7.19 -12.29
N GLU A 182 -17.65 8.10 -12.45
CA GLU A 182 -17.72 8.97 -13.63
C GLU A 182 -16.82 10.21 -13.53
N ALA A 183 -16.58 10.67 -12.31
CA ALA A 183 -15.77 11.87 -12.07
C ALA A 183 -15.10 11.84 -10.70
N ILE A 184 -13.98 12.55 -10.60
CA ILE A 184 -13.26 12.82 -9.35
C ILE A 184 -13.50 14.27 -8.95
N GLU A 185 -13.77 14.50 -7.68
CA GLU A 185 -13.87 15.83 -7.10
C GLU A 185 -12.50 16.27 -6.58
N LEU A 186 -12.08 17.45 -6.99
CA LEU A 186 -10.83 18.11 -6.57
C LEU A 186 -11.18 19.35 -5.77
N GLU A 187 -10.62 19.48 -4.58
CA GLU A 187 -10.67 20.71 -3.79
C GLU A 187 -9.49 21.61 -4.17
N ILE A 188 -9.77 22.76 -4.79
CA ILE A 188 -8.75 23.70 -5.26
C ILE A 188 -9.13 25.11 -4.81
N GLY A 189 -8.33 25.67 -3.89
CA GLY A 189 -8.53 27.05 -3.40
C GLY A 189 -9.92 27.27 -2.77
N GLY A 190 -10.48 26.28 -2.09
CA GLY A 190 -11.82 26.35 -1.49
C GLY A 190 -12.98 26.11 -2.48
N HIS A 191 -12.69 25.71 -3.71
CA HIS A 191 -13.68 25.36 -4.73
C HIS A 191 -13.60 23.87 -5.06
N THR A 192 -14.75 23.20 -5.15
CA THR A 192 -14.86 21.83 -5.64
C THR A 192 -14.95 21.82 -7.16
N VAL A 193 -14.00 21.19 -7.82
CA VAL A 193 -13.99 20.99 -9.28
C VAL A 193 -14.22 19.52 -9.59
N ARG A 194 -15.27 19.22 -10.33
CA ARG A 194 -15.59 17.86 -10.77
C ARG A 194 -14.94 17.56 -12.12
N VAL A 195 -13.99 16.62 -12.15
CA VAL A 195 -13.23 16.24 -13.35
C VAL A 195 -13.64 14.84 -13.80
N PRO A 196 -14.14 14.67 -15.03
CA PRO A 196 -14.53 13.37 -15.57
C PRO A 196 -13.34 12.42 -15.64
N VAL A 197 -13.56 11.15 -15.30
CA VAL A 197 -12.63 10.04 -15.50
C VAL A 197 -13.31 8.92 -16.27
N LYS A 198 -12.54 8.12 -17.00
CA LYS A 198 -13.11 7.10 -17.90
C LYS A 198 -12.69 5.70 -17.46
N MET A 199 -13.68 4.84 -17.21
CA MET A 199 -13.48 3.40 -17.15
C MET A 199 -13.24 2.86 -18.55
N VAL A 200 -12.23 2.01 -18.70
CA VAL A 200 -11.83 1.39 -19.98
C VAL A 200 -11.57 -0.11 -19.78
N SER A 201 -11.43 -0.85 -20.88
CA SER A 201 -10.95 -2.23 -20.80
C SER A 201 -9.47 -2.29 -20.41
N MET A 202 -9.01 -3.43 -19.87
CA MET A 202 -7.60 -3.64 -19.55
C MET A 202 -6.72 -3.38 -20.78
N ASN A 203 -7.10 -3.93 -21.94
CA ASN A 203 -6.35 -3.75 -23.18
C ASN A 203 -6.23 -2.28 -23.60
N GLU A 204 -7.32 -1.50 -23.50
CA GLU A 204 -7.29 -0.07 -23.78
C GLU A 204 -6.37 0.68 -22.81
N LEU A 205 -6.40 0.34 -21.52
CA LEU A 205 -5.52 0.94 -20.52
C LEU A 205 -4.06 0.67 -20.85
N LEU A 206 -3.69 -0.59 -21.12
CA LEU A 206 -2.33 -0.98 -21.45
C LEU A 206 -1.77 -0.24 -22.68
N GLN A 207 -2.61 -0.03 -23.70
CA GLN A 207 -2.21 0.64 -24.95
C GLN A 207 -2.15 2.17 -24.82
N GLN A 208 -2.93 2.79 -23.94
CA GLN A 208 -3.04 4.25 -23.86
C GLN A 208 -2.23 4.87 -22.72
N ALA A 209 -1.96 4.13 -21.65
CA ALA A 209 -1.32 4.68 -20.47
C ALA A 209 0.18 4.98 -20.71
N ASP A 210 0.61 6.18 -20.34
CA ASP A 210 2.04 6.57 -20.24
C ASP A 210 2.62 6.14 -18.88
N ALA A 211 1.77 6.03 -17.86
CA ALA A 211 2.09 5.48 -16.55
C ALA A 211 0.95 4.59 -16.07
N ILE A 212 1.26 3.51 -15.37
CA ILE A 212 0.28 2.57 -14.79
C ILE A 212 0.54 2.47 -13.29
N SER A 213 -0.52 2.57 -12.48
CA SER A 213 -0.45 2.36 -11.03
C SER A 213 -1.45 1.29 -10.59
N LEU A 214 -0.99 0.34 -9.76
CA LEU A 214 -1.78 -0.77 -9.28
C LEU A 214 -2.27 -0.51 -7.84
N HIS A 215 -3.58 -0.75 -7.61
CA HIS A 215 -4.26 -0.58 -6.32
C HIS A 215 -5.26 -1.72 -6.08
N VAL A 216 -4.87 -2.93 -6.37
CA VAL A 216 -5.69 -4.14 -6.27
C VAL A 216 -5.20 -5.05 -5.14
N PRO A 217 -6.07 -5.86 -4.53
CA PRO A 217 -5.63 -6.91 -3.62
C PRO A 217 -4.86 -8.01 -4.37
N ALA A 218 -4.17 -8.86 -3.60
CA ALA A 218 -3.58 -10.07 -4.16
C ALA A 218 -4.67 -10.93 -4.85
N GLN A 219 -4.36 -11.45 -6.03
CA GLN A 219 -5.30 -12.31 -6.76
C GLN A 219 -5.44 -13.66 -6.07
N LYS A 220 -6.65 -14.17 -5.97
CA LYS A 220 -6.95 -15.43 -5.27
C LYS A 220 -6.29 -16.65 -5.90
N ASP A 221 -6.07 -16.61 -7.21
CA ASP A 221 -5.41 -17.65 -7.98
C ASP A 221 -3.88 -17.53 -8.03
N GLY A 222 -3.32 -16.51 -7.33
CA GLY A 222 -1.90 -16.24 -7.27
C GLY A 222 -1.29 -15.65 -8.54
N ARG A 223 -2.09 -15.37 -9.58
CA ARG A 223 -1.59 -14.78 -10.83
C ARG A 223 -1.29 -13.30 -10.66
N ALA A 224 -0.27 -12.84 -11.38
CA ALA A 224 -0.01 -11.42 -11.51
C ALA A 224 -1.11 -10.73 -12.34
N VAL A 225 -1.44 -9.50 -11.97
CA VAL A 225 -2.35 -8.64 -12.74
C VAL A 225 -1.65 -8.10 -13.99
N LEU A 226 -0.35 -7.81 -13.88
CA LEU A 226 0.52 -7.53 -15.00
C LEU A 226 1.55 -8.65 -15.13
N GLY A 227 1.18 -9.69 -15.87
CA GLY A 227 2.05 -10.78 -16.27
C GLY A 227 2.78 -10.49 -17.60
N ALA A 228 3.43 -11.51 -18.16
CA ALA A 228 4.19 -11.38 -19.41
C ALA A 228 3.32 -10.90 -20.60
N ALA A 229 2.06 -11.37 -20.67
CA ALA A 229 1.15 -10.98 -21.73
C ALA A 229 0.77 -9.49 -21.64
N GLU A 230 0.40 -9.02 -20.45
CA GLU A 230 0.03 -7.62 -20.19
C GLU A 230 1.24 -6.70 -20.40
N LEU A 231 2.41 -7.07 -19.87
CA LEU A 231 3.65 -6.31 -20.06
C LEU A 231 4.10 -6.30 -21.52
N GLY A 232 3.77 -7.35 -22.28
CA GLY A 232 3.97 -7.37 -23.74
C GLY A 232 3.03 -6.44 -24.52
N ALA A 233 1.86 -6.11 -23.96
CA ALA A 233 0.82 -5.29 -24.58
C ALA A 233 0.88 -3.81 -24.20
N VAL A 234 1.71 -3.42 -23.22
CA VAL A 234 1.80 -2.02 -22.78
C VAL A 234 2.38 -1.11 -23.86
N LYS A 235 1.98 0.16 -23.79
CA LYS A 235 2.58 1.23 -24.60
C LYS A 235 4.10 1.28 -24.38
N PRO A 236 4.93 1.24 -25.45
CA PRO A 236 6.37 1.32 -25.31
C PRO A 236 6.81 2.57 -24.53
N GLY A 237 7.71 2.39 -23.57
CA GLY A 237 8.19 3.46 -22.70
C GLY A 237 7.28 3.79 -21.53
N VAL A 238 6.29 2.95 -21.22
CA VAL A 238 5.42 3.10 -20.05
C VAL A 238 6.23 3.05 -18.75
N VAL A 239 5.72 3.73 -17.72
CA VAL A 239 6.23 3.66 -16.35
C VAL A 239 5.22 2.92 -15.48
N ILE A 240 5.68 2.03 -14.61
CA ILE A 240 4.79 1.20 -13.76
C ILE A 240 5.08 1.49 -12.28
N VAL A 241 4.02 1.60 -11.47
CA VAL A 241 4.12 1.75 -10.01
C VAL A 241 3.28 0.66 -9.34
N ASN A 242 3.92 -0.16 -8.52
CA ASN A 242 3.27 -1.15 -7.67
C ASN A 242 3.47 -0.82 -6.19
N THR A 243 2.44 -0.26 -5.58
CA THR A 243 2.32 -0.06 -4.12
C THR A 243 1.17 -0.89 -3.54
N ALA A 244 0.71 -1.91 -4.28
CA ALA A 244 -0.45 -2.72 -3.91
C ALA A 244 -0.04 -3.98 -3.14
N ARG A 245 0.46 -5.00 -3.86
CA ARG A 245 0.94 -6.26 -3.27
C ARG A 245 2.12 -6.81 -4.07
N GLY A 246 3.03 -7.48 -3.38
CA GLY A 246 4.02 -8.35 -4.03
C GLY A 246 3.31 -9.37 -4.91
N GLY A 247 3.83 -9.64 -6.11
CA GLY A 247 3.22 -10.54 -7.09
C GLY A 247 2.07 -9.94 -7.91
N SER A 248 1.60 -8.70 -7.64
CA SER A 248 0.63 -8.04 -8.54
C SER A 248 1.23 -7.72 -9.91
N VAL A 249 2.53 -7.56 -9.97
CA VAL A 249 3.32 -7.52 -11.21
C VAL A 249 4.25 -8.74 -11.19
N ASP A 250 4.30 -9.48 -12.28
CA ASP A 250 5.26 -10.57 -12.45
C ASP A 250 6.68 -10.00 -12.51
N GLU A 251 7.50 -10.34 -11.53
CA GLU A 251 8.83 -9.74 -11.35
C GLU A 251 9.81 -10.16 -12.43
N ASP A 252 9.72 -11.41 -12.95
CA ASP A 252 10.56 -11.89 -14.04
C ASP A 252 10.19 -11.21 -15.37
N ALA A 253 8.90 -11.12 -15.66
CA ALA A 253 8.40 -10.43 -16.84
C ALA A 253 8.69 -8.93 -16.80
N LEU A 254 8.63 -8.31 -15.61
CA LEU A 254 8.99 -6.92 -15.41
C LEU A 254 10.47 -6.67 -15.73
N LEU A 255 11.38 -7.48 -15.18
CA LEU A 255 12.82 -7.37 -15.45
C LEU A 255 13.14 -7.57 -16.93
N ALA A 256 12.49 -8.52 -17.60
CA ALA A 256 12.61 -8.72 -19.04
C ALA A 256 12.16 -7.47 -19.82
N SER A 257 10.98 -6.92 -19.49
CA SER A 257 10.42 -5.74 -20.15
C SER A 257 11.23 -4.46 -19.91
N LEU A 258 11.86 -4.32 -18.74
CA LEU A 258 12.81 -3.24 -18.45
C LEU A 258 14.08 -3.36 -19.29
N LYS A 259 14.60 -4.58 -19.43
CA LYS A 259 15.80 -4.86 -20.26
C LYS A 259 15.55 -4.61 -21.75
N GLU A 260 14.36 -4.93 -22.23
CA GLU A 260 13.92 -4.69 -23.61
C GLU A 260 13.59 -3.20 -23.87
N GLY A 261 13.45 -2.39 -22.81
CA GLY A 261 13.06 -0.98 -22.92
C GLY A 261 11.57 -0.77 -23.22
N ARG A 262 10.76 -1.81 -23.20
CA ARG A 262 9.30 -1.70 -23.33
C ARG A 262 8.70 -0.99 -22.11
N VAL A 263 9.07 -1.44 -20.90
CA VAL A 263 8.88 -0.68 -19.68
C VAL A 263 10.13 0.19 -19.47
N ARG A 264 9.94 1.49 -19.38
CA ARG A 264 11.05 2.44 -19.23
C ARG A 264 11.63 2.43 -17.83
N ALA A 265 10.77 2.40 -16.83
CA ALA A 265 11.11 2.35 -15.42
C ALA A 265 9.92 1.78 -14.62
N ALA A 266 10.20 1.19 -13.47
CA ALA A 266 9.15 0.80 -12.56
C ALA A 266 9.48 1.19 -11.12
N ALA A 267 8.45 1.35 -10.29
CA ALA A 267 8.57 1.52 -8.86
C ALA A 267 7.90 0.36 -8.15
N LEU A 268 8.59 -0.18 -7.15
CA LEU A 268 8.08 -1.24 -6.29
C LEU A 268 8.22 -0.81 -4.82
N ASP A 269 7.10 -0.77 -4.11
CA ASP A 269 7.04 -0.63 -2.66
C ASP A 269 6.76 -1.97 -1.98
N VAL A 270 6.39 -2.99 -2.77
CA VAL A 270 6.00 -4.33 -2.32
C VAL A 270 6.65 -5.40 -3.21
N PHE A 271 6.98 -6.54 -2.61
CA PHE A 271 7.79 -7.58 -3.25
C PHE A 271 7.25 -8.99 -2.98
N VAL A 272 7.54 -9.91 -3.88
CA VAL A 272 7.41 -11.34 -3.56
C VAL A 272 8.52 -11.70 -2.58
N GLY A 273 8.17 -12.44 -1.52
CA GLY A 273 9.15 -12.92 -0.53
C GLY A 273 9.56 -11.93 0.55
N GLU A 274 8.78 -10.83 0.77
CA GLU A 274 9.02 -9.96 1.91
C GLU A 274 9.16 -10.76 3.23
N PRO A 275 10.14 -10.43 4.09
CA PRO A 275 11.01 -9.24 4.08
C PRO A 275 12.34 -9.41 3.31
N GLU A 276 12.51 -10.48 2.56
CA GLU A 276 13.74 -10.79 1.81
C GLU A 276 13.47 -10.76 0.29
N PRO A 277 13.36 -9.55 -0.33
CA PRO A 277 13.16 -9.45 -1.76
C PRO A 277 14.38 -9.94 -2.53
N ARG A 278 14.16 -10.42 -3.75
CA ARG A 278 15.22 -10.99 -4.60
C ARG A 278 16.27 -9.94 -5.02
N GLU A 279 17.52 -10.37 -5.07
CA GLU A 279 18.70 -9.51 -5.27
C GLU A 279 18.71 -8.80 -6.63
N ASP A 280 18.26 -9.45 -7.70
CA ASP A 280 18.27 -8.88 -9.05
C ASP A 280 17.32 -7.68 -9.20
N LEU A 281 16.22 -7.62 -8.44
CA LEU A 281 15.38 -6.42 -8.33
C LEU A 281 16.13 -5.29 -7.60
N MET A 282 16.87 -5.61 -6.53
CA MET A 282 17.57 -4.60 -5.73
C MET A 282 18.68 -3.89 -6.53
N THR A 283 19.25 -4.57 -7.51
CA THR A 283 20.36 -4.07 -8.34
C THR A 283 19.91 -3.49 -9.70
N ALA A 284 18.65 -3.67 -10.09
CA ALA A 284 18.15 -3.19 -11.38
C ALA A 284 18.14 -1.65 -11.48
N ALA A 285 18.80 -1.12 -12.53
CA ALA A 285 19.05 0.31 -12.66
C ALA A 285 17.79 1.17 -12.86
N ASN A 286 16.74 0.60 -13.48
CA ASN A 286 15.51 1.31 -13.83
C ASN A 286 14.39 1.10 -12.82
N LEU A 287 14.72 0.64 -11.59
CA LEU A 287 13.78 0.48 -10.49
C LEU A 287 13.93 1.59 -9.45
N SER A 288 12.80 2.15 -9.04
CA SER A 288 12.65 3.03 -7.87
C SER A 288 12.02 2.21 -6.75
N LEU A 289 12.78 1.95 -5.69
CA LEU A 289 12.40 0.98 -4.65
C LEU A 289 12.14 1.67 -3.33
N SER A 290 11.15 1.16 -2.58
CA SER A 290 10.89 1.54 -1.19
C SER A 290 10.47 0.29 -0.38
N PRO A 291 10.76 0.22 0.93
CA PRO A 291 10.59 -1.00 1.72
C PRO A 291 9.20 -1.07 2.39
N HIS A 292 8.15 -1.17 1.58
CA HIS A 292 6.74 -1.28 1.99
C HIS A 292 6.30 -0.16 2.95
N ILE A 293 6.56 1.09 2.55
CA ILE A 293 6.30 2.29 3.35
C ILE A 293 5.09 3.10 2.90
N GLY A 294 4.29 2.61 1.96
CA GLY A 294 3.14 3.36 1.43
C GLY A 294 2.19 3.91 2.49
N ALA A 295 1.99 3.19 3.59
CA ALA A 295 1.16 3.60 4.73
C ALA A 295 1.95 4.24 5.89
N ALA A 296 3.27 4.45 5.75
CA ALA A 296 4.16 4.79 6.85
C ALA A 296 4.42 6.30 6.98
N THR A 297 3.37 7.12 7.04
CA THR A 297 3.47 8.54 7.40
C THR A 297 2.97 8.78 8.82
N ALA A 298 3.45 9.85 9.47
CA ALA A 298 3.00 10.21 10.83
C ALA A 298 1.49 10.44 10.88
N GLU A 299 0.93 11.09 9.87
CA GLU A 299 -0.49 11.38 9.74
C GLU A 299 -1.32 10.11 9.54
N ALA A 300 -0.85 9.18 8.68
CA ALA A 300 -1.54 7.90 8.50
C ALA A 300 -1.51 7.07 9.78
N GLN A 301 -0.39 7.06 10.51
CA GLN A 301 -0.26 6.35 11.79
C GLN A 301 -1.22 6.90 12.83
N GLY A 302 -1.38 8.23 12.91
CA GLY A 302 -2.39 8.87 13.76
C GLY A 302 -3.80 8.38 13.40
N ARG A 303 -4.21 8.58 12.15
CA ARG A 303 -5.55 8.16 11.67
C ARG A 303 -5.83 6.66 11.82
N VAL A 304 -4.83 5.81 11.58
CA VAL A 304 -4.93 4.35 11.80
C VAL A 304 -5.20 4.04 13.27
N GLY A 305 -4.49 4.70 14.18
CA GLY A 305 -4.69 4.53 15.61
C GLY A 305 -6.08 4.96 16.04
N ASP A 306 -6.50 6.15 15.64
CA ASP A 306 -7.80 6.73 15.99
C ASP A 306 -8.95 5.84 15.46
N GLU A 307 -8.90 5.42 14.18
CA GLU A 307 -9.91 4.54 13.58
C GLU A 307 -9.99 3.18 14.30
N LEU A 308 -8.86 2.58 14.72
CA LEU A 308 -8.86 1.36 15.52
C LEU A 308 -9.46 1.58 16.91
N ALA A 309 -9.09 2.66 17.59
CA ALA A 309 -9.62 2.98 18.92
C ALA A 309 -11.15 3.14 18.87
N ASP A 310 -11.67 3.92 17.92
CA ASP A 310 -13.10 4.14 17.72
C ASP A 310 -13.85 2.82 17.46
N GLN A 311 -13.30 1.95 16.61
CA GLN A 311 -13.89 0.65 16.31
C GLN A 311 -13.90 -0.28 17.53
N ILE A 312 -12.84 -0.30 18.34
CA ILE A 312 -12.75 -1.11 19.57
C ILE A 312 -13.74 -0.62 20.61
N ILE A 313 -13.84 0.69 20.83
CA ILE A 313 -14.78 1.30 21.77
C ILE A 313 -16.23 0.98 21.36
N SER A 314 -16.53 1.16 20.07
CA SER A 314 -17.85 0.83 19.51
C SER A 314 -18.18 -0.67 19.65
N TRP A 315 -17.22 -1.56 19.34
CA TRP A 315 -17.41 -3.01 19.49
C TRP A 315 -17.67 -3.41 20.93
N ARG A 316 -16.92 -2.86 21.90
CA ARG A 316 -17.14 -3.16 23.32
C ARG A 316 -18.56 -2.84 23.74
N SER A 317 -19.11 -1.69 23.31
CA SER A 317 -20.48 -1.29 23.62
C SER A 317 -21.51 -2.31 23.13
N THR A 318 -21.25 -3.03 22.04
CA THR A 318 -22.14 -4.10 21.54
C THR A 318 -22.06 -5.38 22.38
N VAL A 319 -20.89 -5.67 22.95
CA VAL A 319 -20.70 -6.88 23.80
C VAL A 319 -21.27 -6.68 25.19
N ASP A 320 -21.13 -5.49 25.79
CA ASP A 320 -21.64 -5.16 27.13
C ASP A 320 -23.17 -5.08 27.18
N VAL A 321 -23.86 -4.86 26.05
CA VAL A 321 -25.36 -4.84 25.97
C VAL A 321 -25.96 -6.22 25.73
N GLY A 322 -25.16 -7.19 25.27
CA GLY A 322 -25.61 -8.57 24.96
C GLY A 322 -25.36 -9.61 26.05
N GLY A 323 -24.84 -9.23 27.20
CA GLY A 323 -24.60 -10.05 28.38
C GLY A 323 -25.46 -9.59 29.52
#